data_0526a8bcccc83953d7e2adea642a1975
#
_entry.id   0526a8bcccc83953d7e2adea642a1975
#
_cell.length_a   1.000
_cell.length_b   1.000
_cell.length_c   1.000
_cell.angle_alpha   90.00
_cell.angle_beta   90.00
_cell.angle_gamma   90.00
#
_symmetry.space_group_name_H-M   'P 1'
#
loop_
_entity.id
_entity.type
_entity.pdbx_description
1 polymer ?
#
loop_
_entity_poly.entity_id
_entity_poly.type
_entity_poly.pdbx_seq_one_letter_code
_entity_poly.pdbx_strand_id
1 'polypeptide(L)'
;MSSSFKPTAVPAAGPRRAIVAGASLGGLLAARVCADHFDEVVVLDRDALPAVAERRKGAPQSVHAHGLISTGREILEGLFPGLTDSLVAQGAVLADAGLGSRRLIEGSYHARFEAGRLSLSVSRLLLEHEVRTRLLANPRVRIFARTEV
;
A
#
# COMPACT_ATOMS: atom_id res chain seq x y z
N MET A 1 -40.30 -47.59 6.26
CA MET A 1 -39.21 -47.10 7.16
C MET A 1 -38.57 -45.87 6.49
N SER A 2 -38.99 -44.67 6.89
CA SER A 2 -38.45 -43.43 6.31
C SER A 2 -37.26 -42.98 7.14
N SER A 3 -36.06 -43.09 6.58
CA SER A 3 -34.82 -42.60 7.21
C SER A 3 -34.79 -41.07 7.06
N SER A 4 -35.09 -40.37 8.16
CA SER A 4 -34.92 -38.93 8.24
C SER A 4 -33.43 -38.57 8.31
N PHE A 5 -32.88 -38.11 7.20
CA PHE A 5 -31.54 -37.51 7.15
C PHE A 5 -31.59 -36.17 7.91
N LYS A 6 -31.04 -36.11 9.11
CA LYS A 6 -30.80 -34.84 9.83
C LYS A 6 -29.50 -34.22 9.25
N PRO A 7 -29.55 -33.02 8.63
CA PRO A 7 -28.31 -32.36 8.24
C PRO A 7 -27.51 -32.04 9.50
N THR A 8 -26.27 -32.56 9.54
CA THR A 8 -25.30 -32.20 10.57
C THR A 8 -25.05 -30.70 10.48
N ALA A 9 -25.28 -29.98 11.56
CA ALA A 9 -24.99 -28.52 11.60
C ALA A 9 -23.49 -28.33 11.30
N VAL A 10 -23.19 -27.60 10.25
CA VAL A 10 -21.84 -27.15 9.95
C VAL A 10 -21.40 -26.28 11.13
N PRO A 11 -20.27 -26.57 11.81
CA PRO A 11 -19.80 -25.73 12.89
C PRO A 11 -19.70 -24.28 12.38
N ALA A 12 -20.14 -23.33 13.19
CA ALA A 12 -19.96 -21.91 12.86
C ALA A 12 -18.47 -21.69 12.55
N ALA A 13 -18.15 -21.22 11.34
CA ALA A 13 -16.78 -20.96 10.95
C ALA A 13 -16.20 -19.97 11.97
N GLY A 14 -15.08 -20.33 12.61
CA GLY A 14 -14.35 -19.43 13.49
C GLY A 14 -13.91 -18.16 12.75
N PRO A 15 -13.34 -17.18 13.44
CA PRO A 15 -12.92 -15.94 12.81
C PRO A 15 -11.97 -16.20 11.62
N ARG A 16 -12.29 -15.60 10.48
CA ARG A 16 -11.50 -15.73 9.26
C ARG A 16 -10.25 -14.91 9.38
N ARG A 17 -9.10 -15.51 9.22
CA ARG A 17 -7.80 -14.85 9.30
C ARG A 17 -7.09 -14.90 7.95
N ALA A 18 -6.52 -13.76 7.54
CA ALA A 18 -5.58 -13.66 6.43
C ALA A 18 -4.14 -13.54 6.94
N ILE A 19 -3.20 -14.19 6.27
CA ILE A 19 -1.76 -14.04 6.52
C ILE A 19 -1.14 -13.47 5.25
N VAL A 20 -0.36 -12.39 5.41
CA VAL A 20 0.36 -11.71 4.31
C VAL A 20 1.86 -11.82 4.59
N ALA A 21 2.60 -12.42 3.67
CA ALA A 21 4.05 -12.50 3.76
C ALA A 21 4.71 -11.27 3.09
N GLY A 22 5.44 -10.50 3.88
CA GLY A 22 6.13 -9.27 3.48
C GLY A 22 5.34 -8.00 3.76
N ALA A 23 5.99 -7.02 4.41
CA ALA A 23 5.45 -5.69 4.72
C ALA A 23 6.03 -4.60 3.82
N SER A 24 6.36 -4.91 2.57
CA SER A 24 6.63 -3.89 1.56
C SER A 24 5.30 -3.36 0.99
N LEU A 25 5.34 -2.37 0.11
CA LEU A 25 4.13 -1.70 -0.36
C LEU A 25 3.07 -2.70 -0.88
N GLY A 26 3.49 -3.72 -1.64
CA GLY A 26 2.56 -4.74 -2.14
C GLY A 26 1.85 -5.50 -1.03
N GLY A 27 2.60 -5.96 0.00
CA GLY A 27 2.01 -6.65 1.14
C GLY A 27 1.13 -5.74 2.01
N LEU A 28 1.53 -4.49 2.22
CA LEU A 28 0.72 -3.52 2.96
C LEU A 28 -0.62 -3.24 2.25
N LEU A 29 -0.60 -3.12 0.91
CA LEU A 29 -1.83 -2.94 0.13
C LEU A 29 -2.71 -4.20 0.14
N ALA A 30 -2.10 -5.38 0.01
CA ALA A 30 -2.83 -6.64 0.14
C ALA A 30 -3.49 -6.76 1.53
N ALA A 31 -2.77 -6.43 2.60
CA ALA A 31 -3.30 -6.43 3.95
C ALA A 31 -4.46 -5.44 4.13
N ARG A 32 -4.37 -4.24 3.50
CA ARG A 32 -5.46 -3.27 3.53
C ARG A 32 -6.74 -3.84 2.90
N VAL A 33 -6.62 -4.46 1.73
CA VAL A 33 -7.75 -5.08 1.04
C VAL A 33 -8.29 -6.28 1.84
N CYS A 34 -7.40 -7.14 2.35
CA CYS A 34 -7.81 -8.25 3.20
C CYS A 34 -8.59 -7.83 4.45
N ALA A 35 -8.27 -6.67 5.02
CA ALA A 35 -8.97 -6.16 6.20
C ALA A 35 -10.45 -5.84 5.97
N ASP A 36 -10.89 -5.70 4.72
CA ASP A 36 -12.31 -5.55 4.37
C ASP A 36 -13.06 -6.91 4.32
N HIS A 37 -12.32 -8.02 4.21
CA HIS A 37 -12.87 -9.35 3.97
C HIS A 37 -12.61 -10.36 5.09
N PHE A 38 -11.66 -10.07 6.00
CA PHE A 38 -11.25 -10.96 7.07
C PHE A 38 -11.38 -10.28 8.44
N ASP A 39 -11.63 -11.09 9.46
CA ASP A 39 -11.81 -10.59 10.83
C ASP A 39 -10.46 -10.21 11.47
N GLU A 40 -9.38 -10.85 10.99
CA GLU A 40 -8.00 -10.56 11.40
C GLU A 40 -7.06 -10.69 10.19
N VAL A 41 -6.11 -9.76 10.08
CA VAL A 41 -5.04 -9.78 9.09
C VAL A 41 -3.70 -9.71 9.80
N VAL A 42 -2.86 -10.70 9.55
CA VAL A 42 -1.50 -10.80 10.11
C VAL A 42 -0.51 -10.61 8.98
N VAL A 43 0.34 -9.59 9.10
CA VAL A 43 1.45 -9.35 8.17
C VAL A 43 2.74 -9.81 8.84
N LEU A 44 3.53 -10.63 8.16
CA LEU A 44 4.81 -11.14 8.63
C LEU A 44 5.93 -10.54 7.76
N ASP A 45 6.95 -9.96 8.37
CA ASP A 45 8.12 -9.45 7.63
C ASP A 45 9.41 -9.82 8.35
N ARG A 46 10.40 -10.30 7.60
CA ARG A 46 11.71 -10.68 8.13
C ARG A 46 12.55 -9.51 8.62
N ASP A 47 12.29 -8.31 8.10
CA ASP A 47 13.03 -7.11 8.47
C ASP A 47 12.52 -6.50 9.79
N ALA A 48 13.37 -5.71 10.42
CA ALA A 48 12.92 -4.71 11.37
C ALA A 48 12.21 -3.59 10.59
N LEU A 49 11.00 -3.25 11.01
CA LEU A 49 10.24 -2.17 10.39
C LEU A 49 10.50 -0.87 11.15
N PRO A 50 11.16 0.12 10.54
CA PRO A 50 11.51 1.37 11.22
C PRO A 50 10.27 2.19 11.55
N ALA A 51 10.33 2.91 12.68
CA ALA A 51 9.26 3.81 13.11
C ALA A 51 9.17 5.09 12.27
N VAL A 52 10.17 5.37 11.47
CA VAL A 52 10.26 6.53 10.57
C VAL A 52 10.55 6.08 9.14
N ALA A 53 10.54 7.02 8.18
CA ALA A 53 10.79 6.75 6.76
C ALA A 53 12.28 6.45 6.49
N GLU A 54 12.77 5.31 6.93
CA GLU A 54 14.16 4.88 6.82
C GLU A 54 14.33 3.65 5.94
N ARG A 55 15.57 3.45 5.48
CA ARG A 55 15.97 2.29 4.68
C ARG A 55 15.88 1.01 5.49
N ARG A 56 15.52 -0.09 4.81
CA ARG A 56 15.56 -1.43 5.37
C ARG A 56 16.20 -2.41 4.40
N LYS A 57 16.80 -3.47 4.92
CA LYS A 57 17.62 -4.44 4.16
C LYS A 57 16.81 -5.13 3.05
N GLY A 58 15.59 -5.51 3.32
CA GLY A 58 14.72 -6.22 2.37
C GLY A 58 14.05 -5.32 1.31
N ALA A 59 14.31 -4.00 1.30
CA ALA A 59 13.76 -3.08 0.32
C ALA A 59 14.85 -2.20 -0.33
N PRO A 60 15.84 -2.77 -1.05
CA PRO A 60 16.94 -2.01 -1.65
C PRO A 60 16.46 -0.95 -2.65
N GLN A 61 15.35 -1.18 -3.33
CA GLN A 61 14.71 -0.23 -4.26
C GLN A 61 14.13 1.01 -3.57
N SER A 62 14.11 1.07 -2.26
CA SER A 62 13.56 2.19 -1.49
C SER A 62 14.31 3.50 -1.67
N VAL A 63 15.55 3.45 -2.18
CA VAL A 63 16.39 4.65 -2.43
C VAL A 63 16.08 5.35 -3.74
N HIS A 64 15.31 4.73 -4.62
CA HIS A 64 14.95 5.32 -5.89
C HIS A 64 13.76 6.27 -5.77
N ALA A 65 13.77 7.33 -6.60
CA ALA A 65 12.62 8.19 -6.76
C ALA A 65 11.41 7.37 -7.27
N HIS A 66 10.26 7.62 -6.71
CA HIS A 66 9.01 6.96 -7.11
C HIS A 66 8.02 8.00 -7.61
N GLY A 67 7.51 7.76 -8.82
CA GLY A 67 6.38 8.49 -9.36
C GLY A 67 5.13 7.62 -9.32
N LEU A 68 4.12 8.07 -8.61
CA LEU A 68 2.79 7.49 -8.72
C LEU A 68 2.07 8.17 -9.89
N ILE A 69 1.78 7.42 -10.94
CA ILE A 69 0.90 7.87 -12.00
C ILE A 69 -0.52 8.09 -11.45
N SER A 70 -1.32 8.88 -12.14
CA SER A 70 -2.66 9.28 -11.67
C SER A 70 -3.51 8.11 -11.16
N THR A 71 -3.62 7.03 -11.93
CA THR A 71 -4.40 5.85 -11.55
C THR A 71 -3.89 5.21 -10.26
N GLY A 72 -2.55 5.06 -10.12
CA GLY A 72 -1.96 4.50 -8.90
C GLY A 72 -2.21 5.39 -7.68
N ARG A 73 -2.12 6.72 -7.84
CA ARG A 73 -2.44 7.70 -6.80
C ARG A 73 -3.91 7.60 -6.39
N GLU A 74 -4.83 7.53 -7.35
CA GLU A 74 -6.27 7.45 -7.09
C GLU A 74 -6.67 6.15 -6.37
N ILE A 75 -6.07 5.03 -6.75
CA ILE A 75 -6.28 3.75 -6.04
C ILE A 75 -5.79 3.85 -4.59
N LEU A 76 -4.60 4.41 -4.38
CA LEU A 76 -4.07 4.58 -3.03
C LEU A 76 -4.90 5.54 -2.19
N GLU A 77 -5.38 6.63 -2.77
CA GLU A 77 -6.29 7.57 -2.10
C GLU A 77 -7.62 6.91 -1.72
N GLY A 78 -8.16 6.04 -2.59
CA GLY A 78 -9.37 5.26 -2.29
C GLY A 78 -9.17 4.25 -1.16
N LEU A 79 -7.98 3.64 -1.05
CA LEU A 79 -7.65 2.71 0.04
C LEU A 79 -7.30 3.43 1.35
N PHE A 80 -6.71 4.62 1.26
CA PHE A 80 -6.23 5.42 2.39
C PHE A 80 -6.62 6.90 2.19
N PRO A 81 -7.85 7.28 2.49
CA PRO A 81 -8.31 8.66 2.29
C PRO A 81 -7.41 9.70 2.98
N GLY A 82 -7.07 10.79 2.27
CA GLY A 82 -6.18 11.83 2.74
C GLY A 82 -4.67 11.48 2.67
N LEU A 83 -4.31 10.36 2.02
CA LEU A 83 -2.91 9.96 1.85
C LEU A 83 -2.13 10.97 1.00
N THR A 84 -2.74 11.43 -0.10
CA THR A 84 -2.09 12.40 -1.01
C THR A 84 -1.73 13.69 -0.28
N ASP A 85 -2.67 14.25 0.47
CA ASP A 85 -2.46 15.51 1.20
C ASP A 85 -1.38 15.36 2.28
N SER A 86 -1.39 14.25 3.01
CA SER A 86 -0.36 13.94 4.00
C SER A 86 1.03 13.82 3.38
N LEU A 87 1.16 13.17 2.24
CA LEU A 87 2.43 13.03 1.53
C LEU A 87 2.92 14.38 1.00
N VAL A 88 2.02 15.22 0.47
CA VAL A 88 2.35 16.57 0.01
C VAL A 88 2.82 17.45 1.16
N ALA A 89 2.17 17.39 2.32
CA ALA A 89 2.59 18.12 3.52
C ALA A 89 4.00 17.70 4.00
N GLN A 90 4.45 16.50 3.64
CA GLN A 90 5.77 15.97 3.96
C GLN A 90 6.77 16.09 2.79
N GLY A 91 6.46 16.90 1.79
CA GLY A 91 7.37 17.26 0.70
C GLY A 91 7.23 16.44 -0.58
N ALA A 92 6.20 15.61 -0.73
CA ALA A 92 5.87 15.03 -2.02
C ALA A 92 5.34 16.11 -2.98
N VAL A 93 5.60 15.93 -4.27
CA VAL A 93 5.21 16.90 -5.30
C VAL A 93 4.03 16.35 -6.10
N LEU A 94 2.88 17.00 -5.97
CA LEU A 94 1.70 16.75 -6.78
C LEU A 94 1.70 17.67 -7.97
N ALA A 95 1.66 17.13 -9.19
CA ALA A 95 1.70 17.92 -10.41
C ALA A 95 0.92 17.24 -11.53
N ASP A 96 0.43 18.06 -12.48
CA ASP A 96 -0.12 17.56 -13.73
C ASP A 96 0.93 16.73 -14.50
N ALA A 97 0.52 15.58 -15.03
CA ALA A 97 1.42 14.63 -15.68
C ALA A 97 2.10 15.20 -16.93
N GLY A 98 1.49 16.16 -17.61
CA GLY A 98 2.04 16.81 -18.80
C GLY A 98 2.75 18.13 -18.52
N LEU A 99 2.32 18.89 -17.50
CA LEU A 99 2.92 20.17 -17.12
C LEU A 99 4.03 20.02 -16.07
N GLY A 100 3.93 19.03 -15.18
CA GLY A 100 4.81 18.86 -14.02
C GLY A 100 6.19 18.29 -14.34
N SER A 101 6.44 17.84 -15.56
CA SER A 101 7.73 17.26 -15.95
C SER A 101 8.23 17.80 -17.29
N ARG A 102 9.57 17.89 -17.44
CA ARG A 102 10.22 18.10 -18.72
C ARG A 102 10.91 16.81 -19.14
N ARG A 103 10.64 16.37 -20.34
CA ARG A 103 11.30 15.19 -20.93
C ARG A 103 12.21 15.63 -22.07
N LEU A 104 13.48 15.32 -21.94
CA LEU A 104 14.47 15.48 -22.99
C LEU A 104 14.63 14.13 -23.71
N ILE A 105 14.31 14.09 -24.98
CA ILE A 105 14.43 12.90 -25.84
C ILE A 105 15.16 13.32 -27.10
N GLU A 106 16.25 12.64 -27.45
CA GLU A 106 17.07 12.90 -28.64
C GLU A 106 17.47 14.37 -28.80
N GLY A 107 17.86 15.02 -27.70
CA GLY A 107 18.30 16.39 -27.70
C GLY A 107 17.22 17.47 -27.77
N SER A 108 15.95 17.10 -27.82
CA SER A 108 14.82 18.03 -27.84
C SER A 108 13.88 17.83 -26.66
N TYR A 109 13.35 18.94 -26.14
CA TYR A 109 12.31 18.86 -25.10
C TYR A 109 10.95 18.58 -25.73
N HIS A 110 10.24 17.63 -25.17
CA HIS A 110 8.83 17.41 -25.50
C HIS A 110 8.00 18.66 -25.14
N ALA A 111 7.00 18.93 -25.93
CA ALA A 111 6.01 19.95 -25.64
C ALA A 111 5.31 19.65 -24.30
N ARG A 112 5.10 20.68 -23.51
CA ARG A 112 4.29 20.59 -22.29
C ARG A 112 2.83 20.82 -22.65
N PHE A 113 1.96 20.04 -22.06
CA PHE A 113 0.52 20.14 -22.24
C PHE A 113 -0.21 19.83 -20.95
N GLU A 114 -1.38 20.36 -20.77
CA GLU A 114 -2.24 20.00 -19.65
C GLU A 114 -2.88 18.65 -19.90
N ALA A 115 -2.49 17.65 -19.10
CA ALA A 115 -3.00 16.29 -19.22
C ALA A 115 -4.30 16.07 -18.45
N GLY A 116 -4.68 16.98 -17.55
CA GLY A 116 -5.83 16.86 -16.67
C GLY A 116 -5.71 15.70 -15.67
N ARG A 117 -4.49 15.21 -15.46
CA ARG A 117 -4.20 14.06 -14.58
C ARG A 117 -3.06 14.36 -13.63
N LEU A 118 -3.33 14.28 -12.33
CA LEU A 118 -2.34 14.56 -11.30
C LEU A 118 -1.52 13.29 -10.99
N SER A 119 -0.21 13.41 -11.09
CA SER A 119 0.77 12.43 -10.63
C SER A 119 1.46 12.93 -9.37
N LEU A 120 1.95 12.01 -8.54
CA LEU A 120 2.62 12.31 -7.30
C LEU A 120 4.06 11.79 -7.33
N SER A 121 5.04 12.69 -7.20
CA SER A 121 6.45 12.33 -7.00
C SER A 121 6.74 12.28 -5.52
N VAL A 122 7.17 11.11 -5.03
CA VAL A 122 7.39 10.84 -3.61
C VAL A 122 8.55 9.86 -3.44
N SER A 123 9.26 9.91 -2.32
CA SER A 123 10.23 8.86 -2.03
C SER A 123 9.52 7.56 -1.66
N ARG A 124 10.07 6.42 -2.05
CA ARG A 124 9.52 5.11 -1.67
C ARG A 124 9.45 4.94 -0.16
N LEU A 125 10.43 5.47 0.57
CA LEU A 125 10.50 5.41 2.03
C LEU A 125 9.31 6.10 2.67
N LEU A 126 9.03 7.32 2.23
CA LEU A 126 7.91 8.10 2.77
C LEU A 126 6.58 7.45 2.44
N LEU A 127 6.39 7.02 1.19
CA LEU A 127 5.17 6.34 0.76
C LEU A 127 4.90 5.06 1.57
N GLU A 128 5.91 4.20 1.72
CA GLU A 128 5.75 2.95 2.47
C GLU A 128 5.51 3.20 3.96
N HIS A 129 6.18 4.19 4.54
CA HIS A 129 5.97 4.59 5.93
C HIS A 129 4.54 5.07 6.18
N GLU A 130 4.04 5.99 5.36
CA GLU A 130 2.68 6.53 5.47
C GLU A 130 1.60 5.46 5.30
N VAL A 131 1.75 4.59 4.30
CA VAL A 131 0.83 3.47 4.07
C VAL A 131 0.83 2.53 5.28
N ARG A 132 2.01 2.19 5.81
CA ARG A 132 2.13 1.32 7.00
C ARG A 132 1.51 1.95 8.24
N THR A 133 1.75 3.22 8.49
CA THR A 133 1.19 3.95 9.63
C THR A 133 -0.34 3.95 9.60
N ARG A 134 -0.91 4.24 8.44
CA ARG A 134 -2.37 4.23 8.24
C ARG A 134 -2.96 2.83 8.33
N LEU A 135 -2.26 1.83 7.83
CA LEU A 135 -2.69 0.43 7.93
C LEU A 135 -2.74 -0.05 9.38
N LEU A 136 -1.74 0.31 10.20
CA LEU A 136 -1.67 -0.04 11.63
C LEU A 136 -2.75 0.65 12.48
N ALA A 137 -3.37 1.72 12.00
CA ALA A 137 -4.54 2.30 12.65
C ALA A 137 -5.80 1.43 12.53
N ASN A 138 -5.79 0.41 11.64
CA ASN A 138 -6.88 -0.54 11.53
C ASN A 138 -6.74 -1.64 12.61
N PRO A 139 -7.70 -1.79 13.55
CA PRO A 139 -7.60 -2.73 14.66
C PRO A 139 -7.59 -4.21 14.24
N ARG A 140 -8.00 -4.51 13.00
CA ARG A 140 -7.96 -5.87 12.44
C ARG A 140 -6.57 -6.27 11.95
N VAL A 141 -5.63 -5.33 11.81
CA VAL A 141 -4.31 -5.57 11.23
C VAL A 141 -3.23 -5.60 12.30
N ARG A 142 -2.43 -6.65 12.27
CA ARG A 142 -1.21 -6.78 13.07
C ARG A 142 -0.01 -7.05 12.17
N ILE A 143 1.11 -6.40 12.45
CA ILE A 143 2.35 -6.60 11.70
C ILE A 143 3.42 -7.12 12.68
N PHE A 144 3.99 -8.27 12.33
CA PHE A 144 5.10 -8.88 13.07
C PHE A 144 6.37 -8.73 12.25
N ALA A 145 7.27 -7.88 12.73
CA ALA A 145 8.60 -7.71 12.19
C ALA A 145 9.56 -8.81 12.68
N ARG A 146 10.71 -8.98 12.03
CA ARG A 146 11.73 -9.98 12.34
C ARG A 146 11.18 -11.41 12.38
N THR A 147 10.24 -11.70 11.50
CA THR A 147 9.58 -13.01 11.40
C THR A 147 9.84 -13.56 10.00
N GLU A 148 10.62 -14.62 9.90
CA GLU A 148 10.86 -15.34 8.64
C GLU A 148 9.69 -16.30 8.35
N VAL A 149 9.34 -16.38 7.05
CA VAL A 149 8.26 -17.24 6.53
C VAL A 149 8.84 -18.15 5.47
#